data_2a2cc9bc5c11237430b66a5d0115a75e
#
_entry.id   2a2cc9bc5c11237430b66a5d0115a75e
#
_cell.length_a   1.000
_cell.length_b   1.000
_cell.length_c   1.000
_cell.angle_alpha   90.00
_cell.angle_beta   90.00
_cell.angle_gamma   90.00
#
_symmetry.space_group_name_H-M   'P 1'
#
loop_
_entity.id
_entity.type
_entity.pdbx_description
1 polymer ?
#
loop_
_entity_poly.entity_id
_entity_poly.type
_entity_poly.pdbx_seq_one_letter_code
_entity_poly.pdbx_strand_id
1 'polypeptide(L)'
;MFKIFGSSAPRFTAADAVALAAKGEITLLDVREAGEIAASGTAKGGVHIPLSMVPLRANAQGPDHDKRLDPTKPVAVFCAVGGRAGQAAQVLERLGYTAHNIGGFGDWVSAGGAVQR
;
A
#
# COMPACT_ATOMS: atom_id res chain seq x y z
N MET A 1 -26.06 6.67 -8.48
CA MET A 1 -25.45 6.20 -8.74
C MET A 1 -24.92 5.76 -8.91
N PHE A 2 -25.00 5.73 -8.88
CA PHE A 2 -24.35 5.22 -9.10
C PHE A 2 -23.71 4.68 -9.26
N LYS A 3 -23.81 4.62 -9.03
CA LYS A 3 -23.19 4.02 -9.28
C LYS A 3 -22.86 3.25 -9.51
N ILE A 4 -23.34 3.04 -9.70
CA ILE A 4 -23.00 2.15 -9.94
C ILE A 4 -22.39 1.42 -10.16
N PHE A 5 -22.48 1.01 -10.27
CA PHE A 5 -21.83 0.22 -10.45
C PHE A 5 -20.81 -0.11 -10.35
N GLY A 6 -20.66 -0.53 -10.23
CA GLY A 6 -19.86 -0.81 -10.11
C GLY A 6 -19.09 -0.32 -9.58
N SER A 7 -19.34 -0.12 -9.28
CA SER A 7 -18.62 0.36 -8.76
C SER A 7 -17.57 0.60 -8.37
N SER A 8 -17.51 1.25 -8.55
CA SER A 8 -16.15 1.19 -8.11
C SER A 8 -15.69 2.54 -7.64
N ALA A 9 -15.18 2.55 -6.40
CA ALA A 9 -14.51 3.71 -5.87
C ALA A 9 -13.40 4.14 -6.83
N PRO A 10 -13.15 5.45 -6.99
CA PRO A 10 -12.03 5.92 -7.78
C PRO A 10 -10.73 5.32 -7.27
N ARG A 11 -9.87 4.91 -8.17
CA ARG A 11 -8.57 4.36 -7.80
C ARG A 11 -7.62 5.48 -7.45
N PHE A 12 -6.79 5.25 -6.45
CA PHE A 12 -5.66 6.12 -6.20
C PHE A 12 -4.60 5.88 -7.26
N THR A 13 -4.05 6.95 -7.77
CA THR A 13 -2.83 6.89 -8.56
C THR A 13 -1.65 7.08 -7.60
N ALA A 14 -0.44 6.88 -8.11
CA ALA A 14 0.75 7.20 -7.33
C ALA A 14 0.78 8.68 -6.95
N ALA A 15 0.33 9.57 -7.84
CA ALA A 15 0.27 11.00 -7.54
C ALA A 15 -0.69 11.31 -6.39
N ASP A 16 -1.86 10.65 -6.37
CA ASP A 16 -2.80 10.80 -5.27
C ASP A 16 -2.18 10.34 -3.96
N ALA A 17 -1.46 9.21 -4.00
CA ALA A 17 -0.81 8.66 -2.82
C ALA A 17 0.26 9.60 -2.26
N VAL A 18 1.03 10.26 -3.13
CA VAL A 18 2.03 11.24 -2.70
C VAL A 18 1.35 12.38 -1.92
N ALA A 19 0.26 12.91 -2.48
CA ALA A 19 -0.46 14.02 -1.84
C ALA A 19 -1.09 13.60 -0.51
N LEU A 20 -1.74 12.43 -0.48
CA LEU A 20 -2.43 11.96 0.73
C LEU A 20 -1.46 11.54 1.82
N ALA A 21 -0.32 10.94 1.43
CA ALA A 21 0.71 10.55 2.40
C ALA A 21 1.30 11.78 3.09
N ALA A 22 1.49 12.87 2.36
CA ALA A 22 2.00 14.11 2.94
C ALA A 22 1.08 14.67 4.02
N LYS A 23 -0.22 14.37 3.92
CA LYS A 23 -1.21 14.80 4.91
C LYS A 23 -1.44 13.78 6.01
N GLY A 24 -0.80 12.62 5.95
CA GLY A 24 -1.00 11.56 6.92
C GLY A 24 -2.36 10.87 6.80
N GLU A 25 -3.00 10.95 5.64
CA GLU A 25 -4.36 10.44 5.45
C GLU A 25 -4.41 9.00 4.95
N ILE A 26 -3.29 8.45 4.54
CA ILE A 26 -3.20 7.07 4.08
C ILE A 26 -1.98 6.39 4.68
N THR A 27 -1.99 5.06 4.64
CA THR A 27 -0.81 4.25 4.94
C THR A 27 -0.17 3.84 3.62
N LEU A 28 1.15 4.02 3.50
CA LEU A 28 1.92 3.49 2.38
C LEU A 28 2.44 2.11 2.74
N LEU A 29 2.25 1.13 1.89
CA LEU A 29 2.70 -0.23 2.15
C LEU A 29 3.53 -0.76 1.00
N ASP A 30 4.79 -1.09 1.29
CA ASP A 30 5.71 -1.73 0.36
C ASP A 30 5.69 -3.23 0.63
N VAL A 31 5.30 -4.02 -0.37
CA VAL A 31 5.21 -5.48 -0.21
C VAL A 31 6.31 -6.24 -0.94
N ARG A 32 7.40 -5.54 -1.28
CA ARG A 32 8.58 -6.15 -1.88
C ARG A 32 9.41 -6.90 -0.84
N GLU A 33 10.44 -7.59 -1.30
CA GLU A 33 11.37 -8.27 -0.40
C GLU A 33 12.43 -7.31 0.14
N ALA A 34 13.01 -7.67 1.28
CA ALA A 34 14.00 -6.82 1.94
C ALA A 34 15.20 -6.51 1.03
N GLY A 35 15.62 -7.46 0.19
CA GLY A 35 16.72 -7.23 -0.74
C GLY A 35 16.44 -6.16 -1.77
N GLU A 36 15.19 -6.07 -2.22
CA GLU A 36 14.80 -5.02 -3.16
C GLU A 36 14.88 -3.65 -2.50
N ILE A 37 14.44 -3.56 -1.26
CA ILE A 37 14.48 -2.31 -0.51
C ILE A 37 15.92 -1.89 -0.23
N ALA A 38 16.77 -2.85 0.12
CA ALA A 38 18.19 -2.57 0.35
C ALA A 38 18.85 -1.99 -0.90
N ALA A 39 18.43 -2.45 -2.08
CA ALA A 39 19.00 -1.99 -3.34
C ALA A 39 18.49 -0.61 -3.76
N SER A 40 17.22 -0.31 -3.55
CA SER A 40 16.59 0.90 -4.13
C SER A 40 16.11 1.92 -3.10
N GLY A 41 15.99 1.53 -1.83
CA GLY A 41 15.23 2.30 -0.85
C GLY A 41 13.75 2.02 -0.97
N THR A 42 12.94 2.71 -0.19
CA THR A 42 11.49 2.58 -0.18
C THR A 42 10.84 3.96 -0.04
N ALA A 43 9.51 4.02 -0.06
CA ALA A 43 8.79 5.28 0.14
C ALA A 43 9.00 5.76 1.57
N LYS A 44 9.41 7.02 1.72
CA LYS A 44 9.63 7.60 3.04
C LYS A 44 8.32 7.62 3.82
N GLY A 45 8.39 7.18 5.07
CA GLY A 45 7.21 7.11 5.94
C GLY A 45 6.35 5.88 5.72
N GLY A 46 6.73 5.01 4.79
CA GLY A 46 5.96 3.80 4.51
C GLY A 46 6.27 2.65 5.46
N VAL A 47 5.41 1.67 5.41
CA VAL A 47 5.54 0.41 6.15
C VAL A 47 6.02 -0.64 5.18
N HIS A 48 6.96 -1.48 5.59
CA HIS A 48 7.41 -2.61 4.78
C HIS A 48 6.90 -3.92 5.37
N ILE A 49 6.09 -4.63 4.60
CA ILE A 49 5.66 -5.99 4.95
C ILE A 49 5.69 -6.80 3.66
N PRO A 50 6.61 -7.77 3.54
CA PRO A 50 6.66 -8.61 2.34
C PRO A 50 5.32 -9.29 2.09
N LEU A 51 4.98 -9.48 0.82
CA LEU A 51 3.66 -10.03 0.43
C LEU A 51 3.27 -11.27 1.25
N SER A 52 4.19 -12.19 1.46
CA SER A 52 3.89 -13.44 2.18
C SER A 52 3.48 -13.21 3.63
N MET A 53 3.84 -12.08 4.22
CA MET A 53 3.55 -11.76 5.61
C MET A 53 2.31 -10.88 5.78
N VAL A 54 1.75 -10.37 4.68
CA VAL A 54 0.59 -9.47 4.75
C VAL A 54 -0.61 -10.13 5.43
N PRO A 55 -0.99 -11.39 5.11
CA PRO A 55 -2.14 -12.00 5.78
C PRO A 55 -1.99 -12.06 7.30
N LEU A 56 -0.76 -12.22 7.78
CA LEU A 56 -0.48 -12.35 9.20
C LEU A 56 -0.41 -10.97 9.87
N ARG A 57 0.37 -10.08 9.28
CA ARG A 57 0.68 -8.80 9.91
C ARG A 57 -0.40 -7.74 9.73
N ALA A 58 -1.24 -7.87 8.72
CA ALA A 58 -2.35 -6.95 8.52
C ALA A 58 -3.62 -7.38 9.24
N ASN A 59 -3.66 -8.58 9.79
CA ASN A 59 -4.85 -9.08 10.48
C ASN A 59 -4.97 -8.42 11.85
N ALA A 60 -5.89 -7.45 11.97
CA ALA A 60 -6.10 -6.69 13.20
C ALA A 60 -6.62 -7.54 14.35
N GLN A 61 -7.14 -8.73 14.06
CA GLN A 61 -7.64 -9.68 15.08
C GLN A 61 -6.57 -10.67 15.51
N GLY A 62 -5.41 -10.65 14.89
CA GLY A 62 -4.35 -11.61 15.16
C GLY A 62 -3.28 -11.07 16.09
N PRO A 63 -2.47 -11.97 16.69
CA PRO A 63 -1.44 -11.57 17.64
C PRO A 63 -0.24 -10.87 17.01
N ASP A 64 -0.06 -11.03 15.69
CA ASP A 64 1.10 -10.47 15.00
C ASP A 64 0.77 -9.21 14.20
N HIS A 65 -0.36 -8.57 14.52
CA HIS A 65 -0.80 -7.36 13.84
C HIS A 65 0.25 -6.23 13.96
N ASP A 66 0.65 -5.72 12.83
CA ASP A 66 1.50 -4.53 12.77
C ASP A 66 0.61 -3.31 12.99
N LYS A 67 0.79 -2.64 14.10
CA LYS A 67 -0.12 -1.56 14.52
C LYS A 67 0.01 -0.30 13.68
N ARG A 68 1.00 -0.23 12.80
CA ARG A 68 1.09 0.86 11.84
C ARG A 68 0.03 0.73 10.74
N LEU A 69 -0.58 -0.47 10.61
CA LEU A 69 -1.71 -0.69 9.70
C LEU A 69 -3.00 -0.49 10.47
N ASP A 70 -3.72 0.57 10.12
CA ASP A 70 -4.98 0.95 10.74
C ASP A 70 -6.10 0.69 9.72
N PRO A 71 -7.03 -0.25 9.99
CA PRO A 71 -8.10 -0.56 9.03
C PRO A 71 -9.00 0.63 8.70
N THR A 72 -8.99 1.68 9.50
CA THR A 72 -9.79 2.88 9.24
C THR A 72 -9.14 3.82 8.22
N LYS A 73 -7.87 3.59 7.87
CA LYS A 73 -7.16 4.41 6.89
C LYS A 73 -6.98 3.65 5.59
N PRO A 74 -7.18 4.29 4.45
CA PRO A 74 -6.87 3.65 3.17
C PRO A 74 -5.38 3.30 3.08
N VAL A 75 -5.09 2.21 2.40
CA VAL A 75 -3.72 1.74 2.20
C VAL A 75 -3.37 1.87 0.73
N ALA A 76 -2.28 2.55 0.43
CA ALA A 76 -1.71 2.59 -0.92
C ALA A 76 -0.58 1.57 -0.96
N VAL A 77 -0.74 0.52 -1.77
CA VAL A 77 0.17 -0.62 -1.83
C VAL A 77 0.99 -0.54 -3.09
N PHE A 78 2.28 -0.80 -2.99
CA PHE A 78 3.14 -0.87 -4.16
C PHE A 78 4.15 -2.01 -4.04
N CYS A 79 4.70 -2.42 -5.18
CA CYS A 79 5.77 -3.41 -5.26
C CYS A 79 6.76 -2.95 -6.33
N ALA A 80 7.38 -3.87 -7.07
CA ALA A 80 8.29 -3.46 -8.13
C ALA A 80 7.52 -2.94 -9.36
N VAL A 81 6.49 -3.67 -9.79
CA VAL A 81 5.73 -3.35 -11.01
C VAL A 81 4.20 -3.48 -10.86
N GLY A 82 3.70 -3.77 -9.69
CA GLY A 82 2.26 -3.80 -9.42
C GLY A 82 1.62 -5.16 -9.23
N GLY A 83 2.25 -6.26 -9.65
CA GLY A 83 1.63 -7.59 -9.53
C GLY A 83 1.42 -8.05 -8.11
N ARG A 84 2.48 -8.00 -7.30
CA ARG A 84 2.40 -8.36 -5.87
C ARG A 84 1.51 -7.39 -5.11
N ALA A 85 1.56 -6.11 -5.48
CA ALA A 85 0.71 -5.10 -4.84
C ALA A 85 -0.77 -5.40 -5.07
N GLY A 86 -1.13 -5.89 -6.26
CA GLY A 86 -2.50 -6.31 -6.56
C GLY A 86 -2.96 -7.47 -5.66
N GLN A 87 -2.08 -8.46 -5.46
CA GLN A 87 -2.38 -9.58 -4.57
C GLN A 87 -2.53 -9.11 -3.13
N ALA A 88 -1.63 -8.24 -2.67
CA ALA A 88 -1.70 -7.70 -1.32
C ALA A 88 -2.98 -6.90 -1.11
N ALA A 89 -3.37 -6.09 -2.10
CA ALA A 89 -4.60 -5.31 -2.00
C ALA A 89 -5.82 -6.21 -1.82
N GLN A 90 -5.88 -7.35 -2.52
CA GLN A 90 -6.98 -8.29 -2.35
C GLN A 90 -7.01 -8.88 -0.94
N VAL A 91 -5.85 -9.23 -0.38
CA VAL A 91 -5.77 -9.72 0.99
C VAL A 91 -6.25 -8.68 1.98
N LEU A 92 -5.78 -7.44 1.80
CA LEU A 92 -6.15 -6.33 2.68
C LEU A 92 -7.66 -6.07 2.63
N GLU A 93 -8.25 -6.11 1.45
CA GLU A 93 -9.71 -5.93 1.32
C GLU A 93 -10.46 -7.01 2.10
N ARG A 94 -10.02 -8.26 2.02
CA ARG A 94 -10.65 -9.33 2.78
C ARG A 94 -10.50 -9.16 4.29
N LEU A 95 -9.46 -8.44 4.72
CA LEU A 95 -9.21 -8.16 6.13
C LEU A 95 -9.87 -6.88 6.62
N GLY A 96 -10.64 -6.21 5.76
CA GLY A 96 -11.44 -5.05 6.16
C GLY A 96 -10.80 -3.70 5.85
N TYR A 97 -9.69 -3.67 5.12
CA TYR A 97 -9.06 -2.42 4.70
C TYR A 97 -9.63 -1.95 3.38
N THR A 98 -9.52 -0.65 3.12
CA THR A 98 -9.65 -0.11 1.77
C THR A 98 -8.24 -0.02 1.20
N ALA A 99 -7.96 -0.77 0.14
CA ALA A 99 -6.60 -0.87 -0.39
C ALA A 99 -6.58 -0.51 -1.87
N HIS A 100 -5.54 0.22 -2.26
CA HIS A 100 -5.34 0.67 -3.64
C HIS A 100 -3.95 0.26 -4.11
N ASN A 101 -3.89 -0.46 -5.22
CA ASN A 101 -2.63 -0.80 -5.87
C ASN A 101 -2.18 0.43 -6.67
N ILE A 102 -1.09 1.06 -6.24
CA ILE A 102 -0.56 2.25 -6.93
C ILE A 102 0.59 1.91 -7.89
N GLY A 103 0.82 0.62 -8.13
CA GLY A 103 1.80 0.19 -9.12
C GLY A 103 3.13 -0.20 -8.53
N GLY A 104 4.20 0.33 -9.11
CA GLY A 104 5.55 0.03 -8.69
C GLY A 104 6.22 1.17 -7.94
N PHE A 105 7.35 0.84 -7.32
CA PHE A 105 8.17 1.84 -6.64
C PHE A 105 8.56 2.98 -7.60
N GLY A 106 8.83 2.64 -8.87
CA GLY A 106 9.13 3.66 -9.87
C GLY A 106 7.99 4.66 -10.09
N ASP A 107 6.75 4.18 -9.96
CA ASP A 107 5.59 5.08 -10.11
C ASP A 107 5.52 6.08 -8.95
N TRP A 108 5.85 5.62 -7.73
CA TRP A 108 5.94 6.50 -6.57
C TRP A 108 7.00 7.57 -6.78
N VAL A 109 8.19 7.15 -7.22
CA VAL A 109 9.30 8.07 -7.47
C VAL A 109 8.97 9.07 -8.57
N SER A 110 8.39 8.58 -9.68
CA SER A 110 8.02 9.43 -10.82
C SER A 110 6.95 10.45 -10.46
N ALA A 111 6.11 10.14 -9.49
CA ALA A 111 5.07 11.06 -9.02
C ALA A 111 5.61 12.09 -8.01
N GLY A 112 6.89 12.04 -7.70
CA GLY A 112 7.51 12.99 -6.78
C GLY A 112 7.55 12.51 -5.33
N GLY A 113 7.31 11.23 -5.09
CA GLY A 113 7.35 10.68 -3.75
C GLY A 113 8.75 10.64 -3.17
N ALA A 114 8.87 10.92 -1.88
CA ALA A 114 10.16 10.90 -1.20
C ALA A 114 10.63 9.47 -0.97
N VAL A 115 11.94 9.28 -1.03
CA VAL A 115 12.57 7.96 -0.87
C VAL A 115 13.41 7.96 0.40
N GLN A 116 13.34 6.82 1.11
CA GLN A 116 14.14 6.57 2.29
C GLN A 116 15.04 5.37 2.00
N ARG A 117 16.34 5.52 2.24
CA ARG A 117 17.29 4.44 2.05
C ARG A 117 17.76 3.87 3.38
#